data_2cd10dee013c61798aa1c78c4a1bd05a
#
_entry.id   2cd10dee013c61798aa1c78c4a1bd05a
#
_cell.length_a   1.000
_cell.length_b   1.000
_cell.length_c   1.000
_cell.angle_alpha   90.00
_cell.angle_beta   90.00
_cell.angle_gamma   90.00
#
_symmetry.space_group_name_H-M   'P 1'
#
loop_
_entity.id
_entity.type
_entity.pdbx_description
1 polymer ?
#
loop_
_entity_poly.entity_id
_entity_poly.type
_entity_poly.pdbx_seq_one_letter_code
_entity_poly.pdbx_strand_id
1 'polypeptide(L)'
;GAIVVRKDTDGIHRLADLRGKRVAVMEGDNAEEFLRRKKRDFDILTPPTFSDAFRELAQGRCDAVVVQRLVALRLLDETGLDALKIVDRPIRDFAQDFCFAVKEGDRKTLALLNEGLALVVADGTQRRLQAKWFASLELPTERPIVIGGDHNYPPFEFLDKKGHPAGYNVDLVRSAAAATGLDGRTQLGT
;
A
#
# COMPACT_ATOMS: atom_id res chain seq x y z
N GLY A 1 -1.45 -2.69 -9.87
CA GLY A 1 -2.38 -3.69 -9.38
C GLY A 1 -1.70 -4.84 -8.67
N ALA A 2 -2.46 -5.60 -7.91
CA ALA A 2 -2.01 -6.75 -7.14
C ALA A 2 -2.94 -7.94 -7.34
N ILE A 3 -2.40 -9.14 -7.11
CA ILE A 3 -3.14 -10.39 -7.02
C ILE A 3 -3.12 -10.80 -5.55
N VAL A 4 -4.28 -11.12 -4.98
CA VAL A 4 -4.43 -11.68 -3.64
C VAL A 4 -4.87 -13.13 -3.78
N VAL A 5 -4.26 -14.01 -3.01
CA VAL A 5 -4.55 -15.45 -2.98
C VAL A 5 -4.58 -15.94 -1.54
N ARG A 6 -5.06 -17.16 -1.31
CA ARG A 6 -4.89 -17.83 -0.01
C ARG A 6 -3.41 -18.15 0.25
N LYS A 7 -2.97 -18.16 1.49
CA LYS A 7 -1.56 -18.46 1.87
C LYS A 7 -1.10 -19.84 1.41
N ASP A 8 -2.01 -20.82 1.36
CA ASP A 8 -1.79 -22.19 0.92
C ASP A 8 -1.83 -22.35 -0.61
N THR A 9 -2.10 -21.29 -1.36
CA THR A 9 -2.15 -21.32 -2.82
C THR A 9 -0.74 -21.36 -3.41
N ASP A 10 -0.45 -22.39 -4.20
CA ASP A 10 0.76 -22.51 -5.00
C ASP A 10 0.48 -22.27 -6.49
N GLY A 11 1.52 -21.89 -7.25
CA GLY A 11 1.47 -21.77 -8.70
C GLY A 11 0.83 -20.50 -9.25
N ILE A 12 0.38 -19.56 -8.41
CA ILE A 12 -0.10 -18.24 -8.84
C ILE A 12 0.93 -17.18 -8.46
N HIS A 13 1.73 -16.72 -9.43
CA HIS A 13 2.78 -15.74 -9.26
C HIS A 13 2.61 -14.50 -10.14
N ARG A 14 1.74 -14.55 -11.14
CA ARG A 14 1.51 -13.47 -12.11
C ARG A 14 0.14 -13.60 -12.77
N LEU A 15 -0.30 -12.56 -13.45
CA LEU A 15 -1.61 -12.52 -14.11
C LEU A 15 -1.83 -13.69 -15.12
N ALA A 16 -0.76 -14.17 -15.75
CA ALA A 16 -0.88 -15.27 -16.70
C ALA A 16 -1.30 -16.60 -16.05
N ASP A 17 -0.98 -16.79 -14.77
CA ASP A 17 -1.25 -18.01 -14.02
C ASP A 17 -2.73 -18.09 -13.57
N LEU A 18 -3.49 -17.00 -13.76
CA LEU A 18 -4.94 -16.94 -13.48
C LEU A 18 -5.80 -17.50 -14.61
N ARG A 19 -5.20 -17.96 -15.71
CA ARG A 19 -5.96 -18.53 -16.83
C ARG A 19 -6.76 -19.75 -16.38
N GLY A 20 -8.06 -19.78 -16.71
CA GLY A 20 -8.99 -20.82 -16.29
C GLY A 20 -9.31 -20.83 -14.80
N LYS A 21 -8.93 -19.77 -14.06
CA LYS A 21 -9.22 -19.62 -12.64
C LYS A 21 -10.42 -18.69 -12.42
N ARG A 22 -11.10 -18.89 -11.29
CA ARG A 22 -12.15 -18.01 -10.80
C ARG A 22 -11.48 -16.80 -10.15
N VAL A 23 -11.64 -15.64 -10.76
CA VAL A 23 -11.00 -14.40 -10.33
C VAL A 23 -12.07 -13.41 -9.90
N ALA A 24 -12.07 -13.02 -8.63
CA ALA A 24 -12.99 -12.01 -8.12
C ALA A 24 -12.40 -10.61 -8.30
N VAL A 25 -13.27 -9.67 -8.68
CA VAL A 25 -13.04 -8.22 -8.72
C VAL A 25 -14.29 -7.54 -8.21
N MET A 26 -14.16 -6.34 -7.63
CA MET A 26 -15.36 -5.60 -7.23
C MET A 26 -16.15 -5.18 -8.48
N GLU A 27 -17.48 -5.31 -8.42
CA GLU A 27 -18.39 -4.90 -9.49
C GLU A 27 -18.19 -3.42 -9.86
N GLY A 28 -18.04 -3.14 -11.15
CA GLY A 28 -17.83 -1.78 -11.66
C GLY A 28 -16.45 -1.18 -11.39
N ASP A 29 -15.54 -1.92 -10.74
CA ASP A 29 -14.16 -1.46 -10.57
C ASP A 29 -13.35 -1.56 -11.87
N ASN A 30 -12.35 -0.72 -11.97
CA ASN A 30 -11.44 -0.71 -13.12
C ASN A 30 -10.63 -2.02 -13.27
N ALA A 31 -10.48 -2.82 -12.22
CA ALA A 31 -9.92 -4.16 -12.31
C ALA A 31 -10.81 -5.11 -13.13
N GLU A 32 -12.14 -4.98 -13.04
CA GLU A 32 -13.08 -5.74 -13.86
C GLU A 32 -12.89 -5.41 -15.34
N GLU A 33 -12.89 -4.11 -15.68
CA GLU A 33 -12.68 -3.66 -17.05
C GLU A 33 -11.30 -4.09 -17.58
N PHE A 34 -10.27 -3.98 -16.76
CA PHE A 34 -8.92 -4.43 -17.10
C PHE A 34 -8.88 -5.92 -17.45
N LEU A 35 -9.46 -6.79 -16.62
CA LEU A 35 -9.47 -8.24 -16.89
C LEU A 35 -10.27 -8.58 -18.14
N ARG A 36 -11.46 -7.97 -18.31
CA ARG A 36 -12.31 -8.19 -19.50
C ARG A 36 -11.60 -7.77 -20.79
N ARG A 37 -10.84 -6.68 -20.79
CA ARG A 37 -10.04 -6.22 -21.95
C ARG A 37 -8.86 -7.15 -22.29
N LYS A 38 -8.32 -7.91 -21.33
CA LYS A 38 -7.19 -8.82 -21.58
C LYS A 38 -7.57 -10.02 -22.45
N LYS A 39 -8.85 -10.25 -22.75
CA LYS A 39 -9.33 -11.36 -23.60
C LYS A 39 -8.69 -12.71 -23.23
N ARG A 40 -8.41 -12.91 -21.94
CA ARG A 40 -7.90 -14.16 -21.40
C ARG A 40 -9.06 -14.96 -20.84
N ASP A 41 -8.88 -16.25 -20.76
CA ASP A 41 -9.84 -17.20 -20.20
C ASP A 41 -9.82 -17.09 -18.67
N PHE A 42 -10.50 -16.06 -18.15
CA PHE A 42 -10.77 -15.86 -16.72
C PHE A 42 -12.25 -16.10 -16.45
N ASP A 43 -12.56 -16.84 -15.41
CA ASP A 43 -13.91 -16.88 -14.85
C ASP A 43 -14.05 -15.72 -13.84
N ILE A 44 -14.64 -14.60 -14.28
CA ILE A 44 -14.70 -13.37 -13.52
C ILE A 44 -15.95 -13.34 -12.64
N LEU A 45 -15.74 -13.28 -11.33
CA LEU A 45 -16.75 -13.05 -10.31
C LEU A 45 -16.77 -11.58 -9.91
N THR A 46 -17.95 -10.98 -9.80
CA THR A 46 -18.11 -9.55 -9.50
C THR A 46 -18.89 -9.32 -8.19
N PRO A 47 -18.28 -9.58 -7.01
CA PRO A 47 -18.91 -9.23 -5.75
C PRO A 47 -19.12 -7.71 -5.62
N PRO A 48 -20.15 -7.26 -4.87
CA PRO A 48 -20.51 -5.84 -4.80
C PRO A 48 -19.50 -4.98 -4.05
N THR A 49 -18.67 -5.58 -3.17
CA THR A 49 -17.63 -4.84 -2.43
C THR A 49 -16.30 -5.57 -2.45
N PHE A 50 -15.21 -4.84 -2.21
CA PHE A 50 -13.88 -5.45 -2.02
C PHE A 50 -13.88 -6.44 -0.85
N SER A 51 -14.55 -6.10 0.26
CA SER A 51 -14.63 -6.98 1.43
C SER A 51 -15.36 -8.30 1.11
N ASP A 52 -16.36 -8.26 0.26
CA ASP A 52 -17.03 -9.48 -0.20
C ASP A 52 -16.11 -10.31 -1.08
N ALA A 53 -15.36 -9.70 -2.01
CA ALA A 53 -14.36 -10.40 -2.83
C ALA A 53 -13.32 -11.11 -1.96
N PHE A 54 -12.84 -10.48 -0.90
CA PHE A 54 -11.88 -11.08 0.03
C PHE A 54 -12.49 -12.23 0.85
N ARG A 55 -13.75 -12.11 1.27
CA ARG A 55 -14.47 -13.22 1.93
C ARG A 55 -14.69 -14.41 0.98
N GLU A 56 -15.07 -14.15 -0.28
CA GLU A 56 -15.19 -15.19 -1.32
C GLU A 56 -13.87 -15.97 -1.47
N LEU A 57 -12.74 -15.24 -1.51
CA LEU A 57 -11.41 -15.83 -1.60
C LEU A 57 -11.07 -16.66 -0.37
N ALA A 58 -11.29 -16.12 0.83
CA ALA A 58 -11.00 -16.82 2.08
C ALA A 58 -11.81 -18.11 2.24
N GLN A 59 -13.05 -18.12 1.72
CA GLN A 59 -13.95 -19.28 1.73
C GLN A 59 -13.73 -20.25 0.55
N GLY A 60 -12.75 -19.99 -0.31
CA GLY A 60 -12.45 -20.85 -1.46
C GLY A 60 -13.46 -20.78 -2.61
N ARG A 61 -14.37 -19.80 -2.63
CA ARG A 61 -15.34 -19.63 -3.72
C ARG A 61 -14.72 -19.01 -4.96
N CYS A 62 -13.57 -18.35 -4.83
CA CYS A 62 -12.70 -17.97 -5.94
C CYS A 62 -11.24 -18.36 -5.66
N ASP A 63 -10.40 -18.27 -6.67
CA ASP A 63 -9.01 -18.69 -6.62
C ASP A 63 -8.05 -17.52 -6.39
N ALA A 64 -8.47 -16.31 -6.81
CA ALA A 64 -7.73 -15.07 -6.63
C ALA A 64 -8.65 -13.85 -6.61
N VAL A 65 -8.17 -12.74 -6.05
CA VAL A 65 -8.75 -11.40 -6.19
C VAL A 65 -7.74 -10.52 -6.92
N VAL A 66 -8.19 -9.75 -7.89
CA VAL A 66 -7.38 -8.69 -8.54
C VAL A 66 -7.90 -7.34 -8.07
N VAL A 67 -7.00 -6.51 -7.55
CA VAL A 67 -7.33 -5.25 -6.88
C VAL A 67 -6.13 -4.30 -6.89
N GLN A 68 -6.35 -3.04 -6.58
CA GLN A 68 -5.27 -2.09 -6.30
C GLN A 68 -4.46 -2.54 -5.07
N ARG A 69 -3.11 -2.46 -5.16
CA ARG A 69 -2.21 -2.95 -4.11
C ARG A 69 -2.48 -2.31 -2.75
N LEU A 70 -2.66 -0.99 -2.70
CA LEU A 70 -2.91 -0.27 -1.45
C LEU A 70 -4.26 -0.67 -0.82
N VAL A 71 -5.28 -0.92 -1.65
CA VAL A 71 -6.58 -1.43 -1.19
C VAL A 71 -6.42 -2.84 -0.60
N ALA A 72 -5.63 -3.70 -1.27
CA ALA A 72 -5.35 -5.04 -0.75
C ALA A 72 -4.65 -5.00 0.62
N LEU A 73 -3.60 -4.20 0.75
CA LEU A 73 -2.85 -4.04 2.00
C LEU A 73 -3.77 -3.56 3.13
N ARG A 74 -4.57 -2.52 2.85
CA ARG A 74 -5.51 -1.96 3.83
C ARG A 74 -6.56 -2.97 4.28
N LEU A 75 -7.16 -3.70 3.34
CA LEU A 75 -8.19 -4.69 3.66
C LEU A 75 -7.64 -5.89 4.44
N LEU A 76 -6.44 -6.36 4.14
CA LEU A 76 -5.80 -7.42 4.90
C LEU A 76 -5.55 -6.99 6.35
N ASP A 77 -5.10 -5.75 6.55
CA ASP A 77 -4.88 -5.17 7.88
C ASP A 77 -6.21 -5.03 8.66
N GLU A 78 -7.25 -4.45 8.03
CA GLU A 78 -8.54 -4.18 8.69
C GLU A 78 -9.37 -5.43 8.96
N THR A 79 -9.31 -6.44 8.08
CA THR A 79 -10.20 -7.60 8.17
C THR A 79 -9.62 -8.75 8.98
N GLY A 80 -8.31 -8.72 9.28
CA GLY A 80 -7.64 -9.82 9.98
C GLY A 80 -7.73 -11.16 9.22
N LEU A 81 -7.87 -11.13 7.90
CA LEU A 81 -7.93 -12.35 7.07
C LEU A 81 -6.53 -12.93 6.87
N ASP A 82 -5.94 -13.42 7.95
CA ASP A 82 -4.58 -13.98 7.99
C ASP A 82 -4.36 -15.16 7.05
N ALA A 83 -5.43 -15.77 6.54
CA ALA A 83 -5.34 -16.84 5.55
C ALA A 83 -4.99 -16.35 4.14
N LEU A 84 -4.98 -15.03 3.90
CA LEU A 84 -4.71 -14.45 2.59
C LEU A 84 -3.30 -13.83 2.52
N LYS A 85 -2.77 -13.74 1.31
CA LYS A 85 -1.49 -13.06 1.00
C LYS A 85 -1.57 -12.32 -0.34
N ILE A 86 -0.80 -11.25 -0.45
CA ILE A 86 -0.56 -10.58 -1.73
C ILE A 86 0.59 -11.29 -2.44
N VAL A 87 0.42 -11.53 -3.74
CA VAL A 87 1.50 -12.06 -4.58
C VAL A 87 2.57 -10.97 -4.77
N ASP A 88 3.84 -11.31 -4.58
CA ASP A 88 4.94 -10.34 -4.58
C ASP A 88 5.09 -9.57 -5.89
N ARG A 89 4.74 -10.20 -7.00
CA ARG A 89 4.87 -9.59 -8.33
C ARG A 89 3.65 -8.71 -8.66
N PRO A 90 3.82 -7.38 -8.79
CA PRO A 90 2.73 -6.50 -9.16
C PRO A 90 2.29 -6.72 -10.62
N ILE A 91 1.03 -6.42 -10.89
CA ILE A 91 0.50 -6.39 -12.27
C ILE A 91 0.93 -5.04 -12.89
N ARG A 92 2.02 -5.04 -13.68
CA ARG A 92 2.61 -3.81 -14.22
C ARG A 92 1.70 -3.05 -15.17
N ASP A 93 0.95 -3.74 -16.01
CA ASP A 93 0.01 -3.15 -16.97
C ASP A 93 -1.34 -2.77 -16.35
N PHE A 94 -1.49 -2.95 -15.04
CA PHE A 94 -2.59 -2.44 -14.25
C PHE A 94 -2.06 -1.35 -13.31
N ALA A 95 -1.36 -0.37 -13.87
CA ALA A 95 -1.03 0.87 -13.20
C ALA A 95 -2.16 1.88 -13.43
N GLN A 96 -2.50 2.65 -12.40
CA GLN A 96 -3.55 3.65 -12.45
C GLN A 96 -3.13 4.90 -11.73
N ASP A 97 -3.42 6.03 -12.36
CA ASP A 97 -3.28 7.35 -11.78
C ASP A 97 -4.64 7.83 -11.27
N PHE A 98 -4.67 8.34 -10.05
CA PHE A 98 -5.85 9.00 -9.51
C PHE A 98 -5.84 10.46 -9.96
N CYS A 99 -6.92 10.88 -10.60
CA CYS A 99 -7.05 12.22 -11.16
C CYS A 99 -8.35 12.89 -10.68
N PHE A 100 -8.32 14.21 -10.56
CA PHE A 100 -9.54 14.98 -10.44
C PHE A 100 -10.25 15.03 -11.79
N ALA A 101 -11.58 14.91 -11.79
CA ALA A 101 -12.40 15.06 -12.97
C ALA A 101 -13.24 16.33 -12.85
N VAL A 102 -13.37 17.06 -13.95
CA VAL A 102 -14.24 18.22 -14.09
C VAL A 102 -15.22 18.00 -15.24
N LYS A 103 -16.31 18.77 -15.26
CA LYS A 103 -17.24 18.75 -16.39
C LYS A 103 -16.52 19.09 -17.69
N GLU A 104 -16.86 18.40 -18.76
CA GLU A 104 -16.32 18.68 -20.09
C GLU A 104 -16.49 20.17 -20.46
N GLY A 105 -15.42 20.79 -20.91
CA GLY A 105 -15.38 22.22 -21.27
C GLY A 105 -15.12 23.18 -20.10
N ASP A 106 -15.13 22.72 -18.83
CA ASP A 106 -14.84 23.58 -17.67
C ASP A 106 -13.32 23.76 -17.47
N ARG A 107 -12.71 24.50 -18.40
CA ARG A 107 -11.28 24.80 -18.38
C ARG A 107 -10.85 25.65 -17.18
N LYS A 108 -11.77 26.48 -16.63
CA LYS A 108 -11.47 27.35 -15.49
C LYS A 108 -11.27 26.55 -14.23
N THR A 109 -12.19 25.66 -13.90
CA THR A 109 -12.06 24.76 -12.74
C THR A 109 -10.84 23.83 -12.89
N LEU A 110 -10.60 23.29 -14.09
CA LEU A 110 -9.42 22.46 -14.37
C LEU A 110 -8.12 23.22 -14.10
N ALA A 111 -8.01 24.47 -14.55
CA ALA A 111 -6.82 25.30 -14.32
C ALA A 111 -6.59 25.55 -12.83
N LEU A 112 -7.64 25.91 -12.08
CA LEU A 112 -7.56 26.12 -10.63
C LEU A 112 -7.13 24.86 -9.86
N LEU A 113 -7.68 23.70 -10.21
CA LEU A 113 -7.30 22.41 -9.58
C LEU A 113 -5.84 22.06 -9.88
N ASN A 114 -5.37 22.24 -11.11
CA ASN A 114 -3.99 21.99 -11.49
C ASN A 114 -3.02 22.94 -10.78
N GLU A 115 -3.38 24.22 -10.64
CA GLU A 115 -2.60 25.20 -9.90
C GLU A 115 -2.52 24.82 -8.41
N GLY A 116 -3.66 24.51 -7.79
CA GLY A 116 -3.70 24.06 -6.40
C GLY A 116 -2.88 22.80 -6.18
N LEU A 117 -2.96 21.81 -7.09
CA LEU A 117 -2.16 20.59 -7.02
C LEU A 117 -0.66 20.90 -7.13
N ALA A 118 -0.27 21.80 -8.04
CA ALA A 118 1.12 22.22 -8.17
C ALA A 118 1.66 22.86 -6.88
N LEU A 119 0.86 23.68 -6.20
CA LEU A 119 1.22 24.29 -4.92
C LEU A 119 1.42 23.25 -3.82
N VAL A 120 0.51 22.29 -3.65
CA VAL A 120 0.63 21.26 -2.61
C VAL A 120 1.74 20.24 -2.90
N VAL A 121 2.14 20.10 -4.15
CA VAL A 121 3.34 19.33 -4.53
C VAL A 121 4.60 20.12 -4.16
N ALA A 122 4.64 21.42 -4.51
CA ALA A 122 5.80 22.28 -4.29
C ALA A 122 6.11 22.50 -2.80
N ASP A 123 5.09 22.66 -1.95
CA ASP A 123 5.24 22.85 -0.50
C ASP A 123 5.44 21.54 0.30
N GLY A 124 5.44 20.39 -0.39
CA GLY A 124 5.61 19.06 0.22
C GLY A 124 4.38 18.50 0.93
N THR A 125 3.23 19.18 0.86
CA THR A 125 1.97 18.72 1.46
C THR A 125 1.54 17.37 0.89
N GLN A 126 1.65 17.17 -0.43
CA GLN A 126 1.34 15.89 -1.06
C GLN A 126 2.20 14.76 -0.47
N ARG A 127 3.50 14.99 -0.29
CA ARG A 127 4.41 13.98 0.30
C ARG A 127 4.01 13.64 1.73
N ARG A 128 3.65 14.63 2.54
CA ARG A 128 3.17 14.40 3.92
C ARG A 128 1.88 13.60 3.95
N LEU A 129 0.94 13.88 3.04
CA LEU A 129 -0.30 13.11 2.93
C LEU A 129 -0.06 11.66 2.47
N GLN A 130 0.83 11.44 1.51
CA GLN A 130 1.25 10.11 1.09
C GLN A 130 1.87 9.32 2.25
N ALA A 131 2.80 9.93 2.98
CA ALA A 131 3.39 9.31 4.15
C ALA A 131 2.34 8.96 5.21
N LYS A 132 1.44 9.91 5.52
CA LYS A 132 0.38 9.70 6.51
C LYS A 132 -0.54 8.52 6.18
N TRP A 133 -0.92 8.37 4.91
CA TRP A 133 -1.98 7.42 4.54
C TRP A 133 -1.46 6.09 4.00
N PHE A 134 -0.22 6.05 3.48
CA PHE A 134 0.27 4.88 2.74
C PHE A 134 1.56 4.28 3.31
N ALA A 135 2.40 5.05 4.03
CA ALA A 135 3.67 4.52 4.48
C ALA A 135 3.51 3.32 5.44
N SER A 136 2.52 3.35 6.32
CA SER A 136 2.24 2.24 7.24
C SER A 136 1.73 0.97 6.53
N LEU A 137 1.15 1.10 5.33
CA LEU A 137 0.64 -0.04 4.56
C LEU A 137 1.73 -0.76 3.77
N GLU A 138 2.84 -0.08 3.45
CA GLU A 138 3.90 -0.63 2.61
C GLU A 138 5.04 -1.26 3.42
N LEU A 139 5.08 -1.00 4.71
CA LEU A 139 6.12 -1.52 5.61
C LEU A 139 5.61 -2.73 6.39
N PRO A 140 6.48 -3.73 6.64
CA PRO A 140 6.10 -4.87 7.47
C PRO A 140 5.74 -4.39 8.88
N THR A 141 4.47 -4.50 9.26
CA THR A 141 3.96 -4.10 10.58
C THR A 141 4.38 -5.06 11.70
N GLU A 142 4.89 -6.23 11.34
CA GLU A 142 5.20 -7.30 12.30
C GLU A 142 6.54 -7.15 13.03
N ARG A 143 7.39 -6.21 12.61
CA ARG A 143 8.69 -5.97 13.27
C ARG A 143 8.94 -4.47 13.41
N PRO A 144 9.27 -4.00 14.63
CA PRO A 144 9.73 -2.62 14.79
C PRO A 144 10.99 -2.40 13.95
N ILE A 145 11.08 -1.26 13.28
CA ILE A 145 12.29 -0.88 12.57
C ILE A 145 13.32 -0.47 13.61
N VAL A 146 14.40 -1.27 13.71
CA VAL A 146 15.51 -0.94 14.59
C VAL A 146 16.51 -0.10 13.81
N ILE A 147 16.75 1.10 14.31
CA ILE A 147 17.74 2.03 13.75
C ILE A 147 18.97 2.00 14.65
N GLY A 148 20.04 1.45 14.12
CA GLY A 148 21.31 1.35 14.82
C GLY A 148 22.14 2.63 14.69
N GLY A 149 22.96 2.92 15.71
CA GLY A 149 23.92 4.04 15.69
C GLY A 149 25.00 3.86 16.76
N ASP A 150 25.98 4.77 16.76
CA ASP A 150 27.04 4.80 17.77
C ASP A 150 26.49 5.33 19.11
N HIS A 151 26.96 4.75 20.21
CA HIS A 151 26.54 5.15 21.54
C HIS A 151 27.34 6.33 22.12
N ASN A 152 28.39 6.78 21.43
CA ASN A 152 29.32 7.79 21.91
C ASN A 152 29.78 8.78 20.82
N TYR A 153 28.82 9.37 20.09
CA TYR A 153 29.11 10.37 19.07
C TYR A 153 28.30 11.68 19.30
N PRO A 154 28.50 12.37 20.45
CA PRO A 154 27.80 13.64 20.74
C PRO A 154 28.28 14.75 19.80
N PRO A 155 27.39 15.68 19.40
CA PRO A 155 25.99 15.82 19.80
C PRO A 155 25.01 15.06 18.89
N PHE A 156 25.49 14.20 17.99
CA PHE A 156 24.68 13.58 16.97
C PHE A 156 23.89 12.37 17.49
N GLU A 157 24.57 11.43 18.15
CA GLU A 157 23.97 10.25 18.75
C GLU A 157 24.84 9.76 19.91
N PHE A 158 24.22 9.52 21.05
CA PHE A 158 24.92 9.10 22.28
C PHE A 158 23.92 8.55 23.29
N LEU A 159 24.41 7.87 24.32
CA LEU A 159 23.59 7.55 25.48
C LEU A 159 23.64 8.69 26.51
N ASP A 160 22.48 9.12 26.97
CA ASP A 160 22.38 10.10 28.05
C ASP A 160 22.83 9.53 29.39
N LYS A 161 22.83 10.34 30.46
CA LYS A 161 23.24 9.94 31.81
C LYS A 161 22.40 8.80 32.40
N LYS A 162 21.25 8.49 31.81
CA LYS A 162 20.33 7.42 32.20
C LYS A 162 20.44 6.19 31.29
N GLY A 163 21.31 6.23 30.29
CA GLY A 163 21.49 5.17 29.32
C GLY A 163 20.46 5.15 28.17
N HIS A 164 19.71 6.25 27.97
CA HIS A 164 18.77 6.35 26.87
C HIS A 164 19.41 6.97 25.63
N PRO A 165 19.05 6.50 24.42
CA PRO A 165 19.46 7.12 23.18
C PRO A 165 19.04 8.60 23.10
N ALA A 166 20.00 9.48 22.81
CA ALA A 166 19.83 10.94 22.72
C ALA A 166 20.71 11.51 21.61
N GLY A 167 20.43 12.75 21.20
CA GLY A 167 21.18 13.50 20.20
C GLY A 167 20.37 13.79 18.94
N TYR A 168 20.96 14.62 18.08
CA TYR A 168 20.30 15.14 16.87
C TYR A 168 19.74 14.04 15.97
N ASN A 169 20.53 13.01 15.67
CA ASN A 169 20.11 11.91 14.81
C ASN A 169 18.96 11.10 15.44
N VAL A 170 19.01 10.90 16.75
CA VAL A 170 17.96 10.18 17.50
C VAL A 170 16.63 10.95 17.44
N ASP A 171 16.67 12.27 17.64
CA ASP A 171 15.47 13.11 17.59
C ASP A 171 14.94 13.26 16.16
N LEU A 172 15.83 13.33 15.18
CA LEU A 172 15.44 13.33 13.76
C LEU A 172 14.71 12.03 13.38
N VAL A 173 15.24 10.88 13.80
CA VAL A 173 14.61 9.57 13.58
C VAL A 173 13.26 9.49 14.27
N ARG A 174 13.15 9.93 15.53
CA ARG A 174 11.86 9.97 16.24
C ARG A 174 10.84 10.86 15.53
N SER A 175 11.28 12.03 15.06
CA SER A 175 10.42 12.96 14.32
C SER A 175 9.97 12.36 12.98
N ALA A 176 10.86 11.69 12.27
CA ALA A 176 10.54 11.01 11.01
C ALA A 176 9.56 9.85 11.24
N ALA A 177 9.79 9.01 12.26
CA ALA A 177 8.90 7.93 12.64
C ALA A 177 7.49 8.45 13.00
N ALA A 178 7.41 9.49 13.82
CA ALA A 178 6.14 10.13 14.18
C ALA A 178 5.41 10.71 12.96
N ALA A 179 6.12 11.32 12.01
CA ALA A 179 5.55 11.89 10.80
C ALA A 179 5.03 10.83 9.81
N THR A 180 5.58 9.62 9.86
CA THR A 180 5.24 8.52 8.94
C THR A 180 4.38 7.42 9.57
N GLY A 181 4.12 7.49 10.89
CA GLY A 181 3.38 6.45 11.61
C GLY A 181 4.16 5.14 11.80
N LEU A 182 5.50 5.18 11.69
CA LEU A 182 6.37 4.02 11.86
C LEU A 182 6.64 3.73 13.35
N ASP A 183 6.63 2.45 13.73
CA ASP A 183 7.21 2.00 15.01
C ASP A 183 8.73 1.87 14.85
N GLY A 184 9.42 2.99 15.03
CA GLY A 184 10.90 3.07 14.96
C GLY A 184 11.51 3.03 16.36
N ARG A 185 12.43 2.09 16.61
CA ARG A 185 13.22 2.00 17.84
C ARG A 185 14.67 2.30 17.54
N THR A 186 15.25 3.26 18.28
CA THR A 186 16.67 3.55 18.18
C THR A 186 17.44 2.66 19.15
N GLN A 187 18.43 1.93 18.66
CA GLN A 187 19.34 1.13 19.46
C GLN A 187 20.77 1.58 19.16
N LEU A 188 21.42 2.19 20.15
CA LEU A 188 22.82 2.58 20.05
C LEU A 188 23.72 1.47 20.63
N GLY A 189 24.79 1.16 19.92
CA GLY A 189 25.72 0.11 20.29
C GLY A 189 27.16 0.44 19.90
N THR A 190 28.10 -0.41 20.28
CA THR A 190 29.51 -0.37 19.87
C THR A 190 29.68 -0.99 18.51
#